data_53f67758eeeff4d6f36ba78dd7fd0ed2
#
_entry.id   53f67758eeeff4d6f36ba78dd7fd0ed2
#
_cell.length_a   1.000
_cell.length_b   1.000
_cell.length_c   1.000
_cell.angle_alpha   90.00
_cell.angle_beta   90.00
_cell.angle_gamma   90.00
#
_symmetry.space_group_name_H-M   'P 1'
#
loop_
_entity.id
_entity.type
_entity.pdbx_description
1 polymer ?
#
loop_
_entity_poly.entity_id
_entity_poly.type
_entity_poly.pdbx_seq_one_letter_code
_entity_poly.pdbx_strand_id
1 'polypeptide(L)'
;MLAPPSDWETLARKPNLAGPTTCPRALPGIETGATRQDMTMLDHLEFTAPEPKTIAGATSDWELVIGLEVHAQVSSNAKLFSGAPTTFGAEPNSNVAFVDAAMPGMLPVINEYCVAQAVKTGLGLKAEINLFSAFDRKNYFYPDLPQGYQISQLYHPIVGEGEIIVDMGPGVARKVRIERIHLEQDAGKSIHDMDPNMSFIDFNRTGVALMEIVSRPDIRGPEEAAAYVSKLRQIMRYLGTCDGNMQNGNLRADVNVSVCKPGDYERFIETGDFGVLGTRCEIKNMNSLRFIQAAIEYEARRQIGIIEDGGKIVQETRLYNPDDGKTHSMRSKEEAHDYRYFPDPDLLPLEIEQAWVDQIDATMPELPDAKKVRFVKDLGLSEYDAGVLTAEVENADYFEAVAAGRDGKISANWVINELFGRLNKEGLSVETSPVSAAQLGGIIDLIGKGDISGKIAKDLFEIVWTEGGDPAAIVEARGMKQVTDLGAIEAAVDEIIAANPAQVEKAKANPKLAGWFVGQVLKATSGKANPAAVNDLVAKKLGL
;
A
#
# COMPACT_ATOMS: atom_id res chain seq x y z
N MET A 1 -18.99 50.46 -4.81
CA MET A 1 -19.30 49.62 -5.99
C MET A 1 -18.40 50.09 -7.11
N LEU A 2 -17.30 49.43 -7.34
CA LEU A 2 -16.43 49.58 -8.50
C LEU A 2 -16.30 48.22 -9.13
N ALA A 3 -16.72 48.08 -10.38
CA ALA A 3 -16.62 46.88 -11.16
C ALA A 3 -15.14 46.54 -11.44
N PRO A 4 -14.77 45.29 -11.54
CA PRO A 4 -13.39 44.91 -11.88
C PRO A 4 -13.10 45.17 -13.36
N PRO A 5 -11.85 45.48 -13.74
CA PRO A 5 -11.48 45.69 -15.13
C PRO A 5 -11.37 44.37 -15.88
N SER A 6 -11.89 44.36 -17.08
CA SER A 6 -12.02 43.22 -18.02
C SER A 6 -10.84 43.13 -18.98
N ASP A 7 -9.60 43.02 -18.55
CA ASP A 7 -8.49 42.83 -19.51
C ASP A 7 -7.34 42.04 -18.88
N TRP A 8 -7.52 40.72 -18.82
CA TRP A 8 -6.47 39.78 -18.43
C TRP A 8 -5.65 39.24 -19.61
N GLU A 9 -5.96 39.64 -20.85
CA GLU A 9 -5.33 39.07 -22.05
C GLU A 9 -3.98 39.68 -22.48
N THR A 10 -3.41 40.65 -21.76
CA THR A 10 -2.27 41.43 -22.32
C THR A 10 -0.93 41.26 -21.60
N LEU A 11 -0.73 40.33 -20.66
CA LEU A 11 0.52 40.18 -19.90
C LEU A 11 1.28 38.88 -20.09
N ALA A 12 1.11 38.19 -21.21
CA ALA A 12 1.94 37.04 -21.56
C ALA A 12 3.20 37.47 -22.34
N ARG A 13 4.29 37.87 -21.68
CA ARG A 13 5.63 37.92 -22.25
C ARG A 13 6.52 36.91 -21.56
N LYS A 14 6.97 35.89 -22.31
CA LYS A 14 7.88 34.82 -21.90
C LYS A 14 9.22 35.34 -21.43
N PRO A 15 9.79 34.85 -20.29
CA PRO A 15 11.22 34.86 -20.10
C PRO A 15 11.83 33.55 -20.62
N ASN A 16 12.80 33.69 -21.52
CA ASN A 16 13.72 32.62 -21.90
C ASN A 16 14.59 32.23 -20.69
N LEU A 17 14.45 31.03 -20.20
CA LEU A 17 15.43 30.41 -19.30
C LEU A 17 16.08 29.23 -20.02
N ALA A 18 17.23 29.51 -20.61
CA ALA A 18 18.17 28.48 -21.07
C ALA A 18 19.32 28.39 -20.05
N GLY A 19 19.50 27.21 -19.47
CA GLY A 19 20.71 26.86 -18.71
C GLY A 19 20.61 25.41 -18.22
N PRO A 20 21.58 24.53 -18.61
CA PRO A 20 21.48 23.10 -18.30
C PRO A 20 21.99 22.83 -16.88
N THR A 21 21.13 22.35 -16.01
CA THR A 21 21.53 21.67 -14.78
C THR A 21 21.57 20.17 -15.02
N THR A 22 22.76 19.62 -14.90
CA THR A 22 23.08 18.21 -15.07
C THR A 22 22.38 17.35 -14.01
N CYS A 23 21.51 16.48 -14.49
CA CYS A 23 20.89 15.40 -13.71
C CYS A 23 21.96 14.35 -13.32
N PRO A 24 21.93 13.77 -12.12
CA PRO A 24 22.83 12.66 -11.77
C PRO A 24 22.48 11.40 -12.57
N ARG A 25 23.52 10.73 -12.98
CA ARG A 25 23.63 9.55 -13.84
C ARG A 25 22.65 8.45 -13.47
N ALA A 26 21.85 8.02 -14.45
CA ALA A 26 21.04 6.82 -14.40
C ALA A 26 21.90 5.57 -14.19
N LEU A 27 21.43 4.67 -13.33
CA LEU A 27 21.96 3.32 -13.20
C LEU A 27 21.65 2.50 -14.46
N PRO A 28 22.48 1.53 -14.86
CA PRO A 28 22.34 0.83 -16.12
C PRO A 28 21.13 -0.09 -16.13
N GLY A 29 20.42 -0.05 -17.25
CA GLY A 29 19.13 -0.60 -17.59
C GLY A 29 18.84 -2.04 -17.15
N ILE A 30 17.66 -2.12 -16.55
CA ILE A 30 16.76 -3.27 -16.72
C ILE A 30 15.70 -2.78 -17.71
N GLU A 31 15.65 -3.39 -18.89
CA GLU A 31 14.57 -3.15 -19.84
C GLU A 31 13.26 -3.67 -19.23
N THR A 32 12.47 -2.79 -18.64
CA THR A 32 11.09 -3.09 -18.23
C THR A 32 10.20 -2.95 -19.45
N GLY A 33 9.96 -4.04 -20.14
CA GLY A 33 9.06 -4.11 -21.29
C GLY A 33 7.58 -4.11 -20.93
N ALA A 34 7.15 -3.36 -19.93
CA ALA A 34 5.73 -3.18 -19.64
C ALA A 34 5.19 -2.02 -20.51
N THR A 35 4.46 -2.35 -21.55
CA THR A 35 3.78 -1.39 -22.41
C THR A 35 2.41 -1.01 -21.82
N ARG A 36 1.88 0.16 -22.21
CA ARG A 36 0.51 0.64 -21.91
C ARG A 36 -0.59 -0.43 -22.15
N GLN A 37 -0.31 -1.47 -22.97
CA GLN A 37 -1.18 -2.63 -23.18
C GLN A 37 -1.31 -3.52 -21.94
N ASP A 38 -0.31 -3.55 -21.03
CA ASP A 38 -0.39 -4.38 -19.83
C ASP A 38 -1.23 -3.73 -18.71
N MET A 39 -1.33 -2.40 -18.71
CA MET A 39 -2.25 -1.67 -17.81
C MET A 39 -3.73 -1.88 -18.18
N THR A 40 -4.04 -2.19 -19.44
CA THR A 40 -5.40 -2.49 -19.90
C THR A 40 -5.85 -3.93 -19.61
N MET A 41 -4.97 -4.81 -19.14
CA MET A 41 -5.35 -6.20 -18.82
C MET A 41 -6.32 -6.31 -17.64
N LEU A 42 -6.26 -5.39 -16.66
CA LEU A 42 -7.23 -5.37 -15.57
C LEU A 42 -8.63 -4.91 -16.02
N ASP A 43 -8.70 -4.05 -17.04
CA ASP A 43 -9.97 -3.60 -17.61
C ASP A 43 -10.72 -4.73 -18.34
N HIS A 44 -10.05 -5.85 -18.63
CA HIS A 44 -10.62 -7.04 -19.25
C HIS A 44 -10.90 -8.18 -18.27
N LEU A 45 -10.53 -8.04 -16.99
CA LEU A 45 -10.92 -9.00 -15.98
C LEU A 45 -12.39 -8.76 -15.64
N GLU A 46 -13.25 -9.72 -15.99
CA GLU A 46 -14.61 -9.76 -15.48
C GLU A 46 -14.55 -9.99 -13.96
N PHE A 47 -14.93 -8.98 -13.20
CA PHE A 47 -15.11 -9.11 -11.76
C PHE A 47 -16.53 -8.75 -11.37
N THR A 48 -17.01 -9.35 -10.28
CA THR A 48 -18.30 -9.03 -9.69
C THR A 48 -18.07 -8.03 -8.56
N ALA A 49 -18.87 -6.95 -8.53
CA ALA A 49 -18.87 -6.04 -7.37
C ALA A 49 -19.39 -6.79 -6.14
N PRO A 50 -18.81 -6.60 -4.94
CA PRO A 50 -19.36 -7.17 -3.73
C PRO A 50 -20.75 -6.59 -3.46
N GLU A 51 -21.64 -7.41 -2.90
CA GLU A 51 -22.96 -6.94 -2.50
C GLU A 51 -22.83 -5.84 -1.43
N PRO A 52 -23.69 -4.80 -1.47
CA PRO A 52 -23.69 -3.76 -0.46
C PRO A 52 -23.89 -4.35 0.93
N LYS A 53 -23.13 -3.88 1.92
CA LYS A 53 -23.34 -4.31 3.30
C LYS A 53 -24.63 -3.74 3.84
N THR A 54 -25.58 -4.62 4.10
CA THR A 54 -26.86 -4.27 4.70
C THR A 54 -26.76 -4.34 6.23
N ILE A 55 -27.22 -3.29 6.91
CA ILE A 55 -27.32 -3.23 8.37
C ILE A 55 -28.79 -3.27 8.75
N ALA A 56 -29.17 -4.30 9.48
CA ALA A 56 -30.52 -4.41 10.00
C ALA A 56 -30.76 -3.36 11.10
N GLY A 57 -31.76 -2.50 10.90
CA GLY A 57 -32.27 -1.61 11.91
C GLY A 57 -33.43 -2.26 12.67
N ALA A 58 -34.10 -1.51 13.55
CA ALA A 58 -35.29 -1.98 14.27
C ALA A 58 -36.55 -2.01 13.38
N THR A 59 -36.61 -1.14 12.37
CA THR A 59 -37.80 -0.96 11.52
C THR A 59 -37.54 -1.34 10.06
N SER A 60 -36.31 -1.30 9.60
CA SER A 60 -35.94 -1.60 8.20
C SER A 60 -34.46 -1.88 8.04
N ASP A 61 -34.08 -2.41 6.88
CA ASP A 61 -32.70 -2.54 6.48
C ASP A 61 -32.15 -1.21 5.93
N TRP A 62 -30.84 -1.04 6.08
CA TRP A 62 -30.08 0.14 5.68
C TRP A 62 -28.81 -0.24 4.96
N GLU A 63 -28.42 0.57 3.97
CA GLU A 63 -27.17 0.44 3.25
C GLU A 63 -26.22 1.58 3.60
N LEU A 64 -24.92 1.26 3.57
CA LEU A 64 -23.84 2.23 3.78
C LEU A 64 -23.50 2.96 2.48
N VAL A 65 -23.22 4.24 2.61
CA VAL A 65 -22.63 5.07 1.56
C VAL A 65 -21.42 5.78 2.14
N ILE A 66 -20.26 5.51 1.57
CA ILE A 66 -18.97 5.94 2.12
C ILE A 66 -18.14 6.63 1.03
N GLY A 67 -17.64 7.80 1.34
CA GLY A 67 -16.58 8.49 0.60
C GLY A 67 -15.38 8.74 1.50
N LEU A 68 -14.19 8.79 0.93
CA LEU A 68 -12.95 9.03 1.67
C LEU A 68 -12.19 10.23 1.10
N GLU A 69 -11.55 10.95 2.01
CA GLU A 69 -10.54 11.95 1.74
C GLU A 69 -9.22 11.44 2.33
N VAL A 70 -8.27 11.09 1.45
CA VAL A 70 -6.99 10.50 1.87
C VAL A 70 -5.89 11.53 1.68
N HIS A 71 -5.28 11.93 2.80
CA HIS A 71 -4.16 12.86 2.82
C HIS A 71 -2.85 12.08 2.83
N ALA A 72 -2.01 12.28 1.82
CA ALA A 72 -0.73 11.64 1.66
C ALA A 72 0.39 12.68 1.60
N GLN A 73 1.32 12.64 2.55
CA GLN A 73 2.52 13.47 2.47
C GLN A 73 3.37 13.05 1.29
N VAL A 74 3.72 14.02 0.46
CA VAL A 74 4.56 13.80 -0.71
C VAL A 74 5.98 13.45 -0.29
N SER A 75 6.51 12.36 -0.83
CA SER A 75 7.92 11.99 -0.65
C SER A 75 8.81 13.01 -1.38
N SER A 76 9.24 14.03 -0.66
CA SER A 76 10.10 15.10 -1.15
C SER A 76 11.11 15.48 -0.07
N ASN A 77 12.32 15.86 -0.47
CA ASN A 77 13.35 16.33 0.46
C ASN A 77 13.16 17.79 0.90
N ALA A 78 12.31 18.53 0.19
CA ALA A 78 11.98 19.93 0.49
C ALA A 78 10.47 20.11 0.50
N LYS A 79 10.00 21.11 1.21
CA LYS A 79 8.58 21.45 1.37
C LYS A 79 7.95 21.96 0.07
N LEU A 80 6.62 22.13 0.06
CA LEU A 80 5.87 22.52 -1.13
C LEU A 80 6.24 23.91 -1.63
N PHE A 81 6.47 24.88 -0.72
CA PHE A 81 6.72 26.27 -1.06
C PHE A 81 8.03 26.82 -0.47
N SER A 82 8.88 25.98 0.06
CA SER A 82 10.18 26.35 0.63
C SER A 82 11.24 25.27 0.45
N GLY A 83 12.50 25.65 0.59
CA GLY A 83 13.62 24.71 0.60
C GLY A 83 13.89 24.06 1.96
N ALA A 84 13.04 24.25 2.98
CA ALA A 84 13.22 23.60 4.27
C ALA A 84 13.06 22.08 4.14
N PRO A 85 13.87 21.29 4.88
CA PRO A 85 13.82 19.85 4.80
C PRO A 85 12.52 19.28 5.40
N THR A 86 12.15 18.07 4.93
CA THR A 86 10.96 17.34 5.37
C THR A 86 11.28 16.16 6.31
N THR A 87 12.52 16.07 6.78
CA THR A 87 13.01 14.97 7.62
C THR A 87 12.18 14.80 8.89
N PHE A 88 11.60 13.61 9.06
CA PHE A 88 10.82 13.26 10.24
C PHE A 88 11.72 13.10 11.48
N GLY A 89 11.22 13.50 12.65
CA GLY A 89 11.91 13.31 13.93
C GLY A 89 13.08 14.27 14.21
N ALA A 90 13.21 15.34 13.42
CA ALA A 90 14.17 16.41 13.71
C ALA A 90 13.76 17.19 14.98
N GLU A 91 14.72 17.92 15.59
CA GLU A 91 14.45 18.78 16.74
C GLU A 91 13.30 19.77 16.44
N PRO A 92 12.40 20.04 17.38
CA PRO A 92 11.27 20.93 17.14
C PRO A 92 11.69 22.28 16.57
N ASN A 93 10.96 22.74 15.55
CA ASN A 93 11.20 24.00 14.84
C ASN A 93 12.58 24.14 14.17
N SER A 94 13.28 23.04 13.89
CA SER A 94 14.57 23.06 13.18
C SER A 94 14.44 23.02 11.66
N ASN A 95 13.32 22.46 11.14
CA ASN A 95 13.01 22.34 9.71
C ASN A 95 12.02 23.42 9.26
N VAL A 96 12.33 24.69 9.49
CA VAL A 96 11.41 25.81 9.26
C VAL A 96 12.09 26.91 8.44
N ALA A 97 11.55 27.22 7.27
CA ALA A 97 11.93 28.41 6.53
C ALA A 97 11.09 29.62 6.97
N PHE A 98 11.52 30.83 6.62
CA PHE A 98 10.79 32.04 6.97
C PHE A 98 9.38 32.10 6.37
N VAL A 99 9.17 31.52 5.18
CA VAL A 99 7.83 31.43 4.58
C VAL A 99 6.95 30.46 5.37
N ASP A 100 7.49 29.34 5.88
CA ASP A 100 6.76 28.39 6.70
C ASP A 100 6.30 29.00 8.04
N ALA A 101 7.12 29.91 8.58
CA ALA A 101 6.81 30.68 9.80
C ALA A 101 5.98 31.93 9.55
N ALA A 102 5.49 32.15 8.34
CA ALA A 102 4.73 33.34 7.93
C ALA A 102 5.41 34.67 8.25
N MET A 103 6.74 34.75 8.12
CA MET A 103 7.48 35.97 8.37
C MET A 103 7.13 37.04 7.32
N PRO A 104 6.98 38.31 7.73
CA PRO A 104 6.61 39.40 6.82
C PRO A 104 7.53 39.51 5.61
N GLY A 105 6.94 39.63 4.41
CA GLY A 105 7.65 39.80 3.15
C GLY A 105 8.13 38.52 2.49
N MET A 106 7.86 37.34 3.08
CA MET A 106 8.18 36.06 2.46
C MET A 106 7.06 35.60 1.52
N LEU A 107 7.42 35.13 0.34
CA LEU A 107 6.48 34.65 -0.67
C LEU A 107 6.72 33.15 -0.94
N PRO A 108 5.64 32.40 -1.24
CA PRO A 108 5.74 30.98 -1.59
C PRO A 108 6.40 30.81 -2.97
N VAL A 109 7.23 29.77 -3.11
CA VAL A 109 7.80 29.34 -4.39
C VAL A 109 7.54 27.87 -4.56
N ILE A 110 6.79 27.50 -5.61
CA ILE A 110 6.35 26.11 -5.85
C ILE A 110 7.53 25.15 -6.08
N ASN A 111 7.44 23.99 -5.47
CA ASN A 111 8.38 22.90 -5.66
C ASN A 111 7.92 22.01 -6.82
N GLU A 112 8.60 22.09 -7.97
CA GLU A 112 8.32 21.31 -9.17
C GLU A 112 8.30 19.79 -8.90
N TYR A 113 9.18 19.29 -8.01
CA TYR A 113 9.21 17.89 -7.67
C TYR A 113 7.90 17.43 -7.00
N CYS A 114 7.31 18.23 -6.12
CA CYS A 114 6.02 17.93 -5.50
C CYS A 114 4.89 17.90 -6.55
N VAL A 115 4.93 18.80 -7.53
CA VAL A 115 3.99 18.82 -8.66
C VAL A 115 4.14 17.53 -9.48
N ALA A 116 5.37 17.14 -9.81
CA ALA A 116 5.63 15.89 -10.54
C ALA A 116 5.12 14.66 -9.80
N GLN A 117 5.26 14.61 -8.47
CA GLN A 117 4.75 13.50 -7.65
C GLN A 117 3.22 13.43 -7.65
N ALA A 118 2.53 14.57 -7.65
CA ALA A 118 1.07 14.59 -7.77
C ALA A 118 0.60 14.10 -9.15
N VAL A 119 1.26 14.55 -10.23
CA VAL A 119 1.00 14.07 -11.60
C VAL A 119 1.24 12.55 -11.68
N LYS A 120 2.37 12.07 -11.15
CA LYS A 120 2.71 10.65 -11.12
C LYS A 120 1.67 9.82 -10.36
N THR A 121 1.15 10.34 -9.24
CA THR A 121 0.07 9.69 -8.49
C THR A 121 -1.22 9.66 -9.32
N GLY A 122 -1.58 10.77 -9.98
CA GLY A 122 -2.74 10.83 -10.86
C GLY A 122 -2.68 9.81 -12.00
N LEU A 123 -1.54 9.71 -12.68
CA LEU A 123 -1.30 8.70 -13.72
C LEU A 123 -1.46 7.27 -13.19
N GLY A 124 -0.94 7.00 -11.98
CA GLY A 124 -1.09 5.69 -11.33
C GLY A 124 -2.53 5.35 -10.93
N LEU A 125 -3.38 6.35 -10.77
CA LEU A 125 -4.83 6.19 -10.52
C LEU A 125 -5.68 6.32 -11.80
N LYS A 126 -5.04 6.26 -12.98
CA LYS A 126 -5.70 6.42 -14.28
C LYS A 126 -6.54 7.71 -14.39
N ALA A 127 -6.12 8.75 -13.66
CA ALA A 127 -6.82 10.01 -13.60
C ALA A 127 -6.39 10.97 -14.72
N GLU A 128 -7.29 11.88 -15.05
CA GLU A 128 -7.01 12.97 -15.95
C GLU A 128 -6.05 13.99 -15.31
N ILE A 129 -5.00 14.37 -16.01
CA ILE A 129 -4.09 15.42 -15.55
C ILE A 129 -4.54 16.76 -16.12
N ASN A 130 -4.84 17.71 -15.23
CA ASN A 130 -5.25 19.04 -15.62
C ASN A 130 -4.03 19.87 -16.03
N LEU A 131 -3.95 20.25 -17.32
CA LEU A 131 -2.83 21.02 -17.85
C LEU A 131 -2.82 22.48 -17.39
N PHE A 132 -3.92 22.94 -16.80
CA PHE A 132 -4.04 24.22 -16.10
C PHE A 132 -4.49 23.96 -14.68
N SER A 133 -3.70 24.44 -13.72
CA SER A 133 -3.98 24.28 -12.28
C SER A 133 -3.65 25.57 -11.53
N ALA A 134 -4.37 25.87 -10.46
CA ALA A 134 -4.13 27.07 -9.67
C ALA A 134 -4.34 26.81 -8.18
N PHE A 135 -3.61 27.56 -7.37
CA PHE A 135 -3.75 27.51 -5.92
C PHE A 135 -4.73 28.56 -5.40
N ASP A 136 -5.45 28.18 -4.37
CA ASP A 136 -6.39 29.01 -3.63
C ASP A 136 -5.96 29.11 -2.17
N ARG A 137 -6.38 30.17 -1.48
CA ARG A 137 -6.27 30.30 -0.04
C ARG A 137 -7.52 29.79 0.65
N LYS A 138 -7.34 28.75 1.49
CA LYS A 138 -8.35 28.21 2.40
C LYS A 138 -8.16 28.88 3.75
N ASN A 139 -9.03 29.84 4.09
CA ASN A 139 -8.84 30.70 5.27
C ASN A 139 -9.40 30.07 6.54
N TYR A 140 -8.54 29.77 7.50
CA TYR A 140 -8.88 29.34 8.84
C TYR A 140 -7.71 29.59 9.80
N PHE A 141 -8.00 29.68 11.10
CA PHE A 141 -7.01 30.12 12.08
C PHE A 141 -6.74 29.04 13.11
N TYR A 142 -5.51 28.52 13.09
CA TYR A 142 -4.97 27.63 14.10
C TYR A 142 -3.54 28.04 14.44
N PRO A 143 -3.08 27.81 15.70
CA PRO A 143 -1.72 28.21 16.10
C PRO A 143 -0.62 27.53 15.29
N ASP A 144 -0.86 26.33 14.76
CA ASP A 144 0.07 25.56 13.91
C ASP A 144 -0.05 25.89 12.41
N LEU A 145 -0.88 26.88 12.07
CA LEU A 145 -0.98 27.45 10.72
C LEU A 145 -0.68 28.95 10.79
N PRO A 146 0.59 29.38 10.88
CA PRO A 146 0.97 30.73 11.28
C PRO A 146 0.53 31.83 10.30
N GLN A 147 0.34 31.50 9.02
CA GLN A 147 -0.15 32.47 8.02
C GLN A 147 -1.66 32.71 8.08
N GLY A 148 -2.42 31.91 8.85
CA GLY A 148 -3.87 32.05 8.98
C GLY A 148 -4.67 31.56 7.76
N TYR A 149 -4.04 30.91 6.81
CA TYR A 149 -4.65 30.22 5.68
C TYR A 149 -3.78 29.05 5.24
N GLN A 150 -4.38 28.09 4.59
CA GLN A 150 -3.70 26.98 3.92
C GLN A 150 -3.72 27.24 2.41
N ILE A 151 -2.57 27.13 1.75
CA ILE A 151 -2.51 27.12 0.29
C ILE A 151 -2.95 25.74 -0.15
N SER A 152 -4.01 25.67 -0.97
CA SER A 152 -4.68 24.46 -1.42
C SER A 152 -5.19 24.66 -2.85
N GLN A 153 -5.97 23.73 -3.41
CA GLN A 153 -6.54 23.83 -4.76
C GLN A 153 -8.01 23.41 -4.73
N LEU A 154 -8.93 24.36 -4.82
CA LEU A 154 -10.37 24.08 -4.83
C LEU A 154 -10.93 24.05 -6.26
N TYR A 155 -10.69 25.14 -7.01
CA TYR A 155 -11.33 25.33 -8.31
C TYR A 155 -10.58 24.71 -9.48
N HIS A 156 -9.25 24.58 -9.35
CA HIS A 156 -8.38 24.08 -10.40
C HIS A 156 -7.38 23.06 -9.84
N PRO A 157 -7.87 21.88 -9.38
CA PRO A 157 -6.99 20.84 -8.87
C PRO A 157 -6.06 20.33 -9.98
N ILE A 158 -4.88 19.86 -9.59
CA ILE A 158 -3.88 19.37 -10.54
C ILE A 158 -4.29 18.06 -11.23
N VAL A 159 -5.09 17.22 -10.55
CA VAL A 159 -5.58 15.94 -11.07
C VAL A 159 -7.10 15.92 -11.00
N GLY A 160 -7.73 15.56 -12.08
CA GLY A 160 -9.18 15.40 -12.25
C GLY A 160 -9.68 14.00 -11.90
N GLU A 161 -10.72 13.58 -12.61
CA GLU A 161 -11.37 12.30 -12.36
C GLU A 161 -10.48 11.11 -12.72
N GLY A 162 -10.56 10.07 -11.91
CA GLY A 162 -9.84 8.82 -12.08
C GLY A 162 -10.59 7.65 -11.47
N GLU A 163 -9.91 6.51 -11.39
CA GLU A 163 -10.51 5.31 -10.81
C GLU A 163 -9.47 4.36 -10.22
N ILE A 164 -9.91 3.56 -9.28
CA ILE A 164 -9.12 2.52 -8.65
C ILE A 164 -9.97 1.25 -8.54
N ILE A 165 -9.37 0.11 -8.83
CA ILE A 165 -10.00 -1.20 -8.64
C ILE A 165 -9.49 -1.76 -7.31
N VAL A 166 -10.41 -1.94 -6.37
CA VAL A 166 -10.14 -2.46 -5.03
C VAL A 166 -10.45 -3.95 -5.02
N ASP A 167 -9.43 -4.76 -4.93
CA ASP A 167 -9.51 -6.22 -4.88
C ASP A 167 -10.12 -6.67 -3.53
N MET A 168 -11.20 -7.43 -3.57
CA MET A 168 -11.93 -7.94 -2.40
C MET A 168 -11.85 -9.47 -2.28
N GLY A 169 -11.05 -10.11 -3.13
CA GLY A 169 -10.86 -11.55 -3.19
C GLY A 169 -11.04 -12.10 -4.61
N PRO A 170 -10.87 -13.40 -4.81
CA PRO A 170 -10.88 -14.00 -6.14
C PRO A 170 -12.16 -13.69 -6.93
N GLY A 171 -12.01 -12.96 -8.04
CA GLY A 171 -13.13 -12.57 -8.91
C GLY A 171 -14.08 -11.52 -8.33
N VAL A 172 -13.77 -10.92 -7.19
CA VAL A 172 -14.59 -9.89 -6.54
C VAL A 172 -13.77 -8.62 -6.37
N ALA A 173 -14.25 -7.51 -6.91
CA ALA A 173 -13.59 -6.22 -6.76
C ALA A 173 -14.60 -5.06 -6.78
N ARG A 174 -14.25 -3.96 -6.14
CA ARG A 174 -15.01 -2.70 -6.20
C ARG A 174 -14.25 -1.69 -7.05
N LYS A 175 -14.89 -1.13 -8.06
CA LYS A 175 -14.43 0.05 -8.75
C LYS A 175 -14.82 1.28 -7.94
N VAL A 176 -13.84 2.08 -7.53
CA VAL A 176 -14.04 3.32 -6.79
C VAL A 176 -13.54 4.48 -7.65
N ARG A 177 -14.41 5.42 -7.93
CA ARG A 177 -14.05 6.63 -8.68
C ARG A 177 -13.32 7.62 -7.79
N ILE A 178 -12.27 8.21 -8.32
CA ILE A 178 -11.58 9.36 -7.73
C ILE A 178 -12.21 10.62 -8.31
N GLU A 179 -12.58 11.57 -7.47
CA GLU A 179 -13.12 12.85 -7.92
C GLU A 179 -12.00 13.79 -8.36
N ARG A 180 -10.93 13.85 -7.56
CA ARG A 180 -9.76 14.69 -7.82
C ARG A 180 -8.60 14.35 -6.89
N ILE A 181 -7.42 14.82 -7.25
CA ILE A 181 -6.29 14.99 -6.33
C ILE A 181 -5.86 16.45 -6.39
N HIS A 182 -5.67 17.04 -5.24
CA HIS A 182 -5.11 18.38 -5.17
C HIS A 182 -3.89 18.44 -4.22
N LEU A 183 -3.02 19.42 -4.48
CA LEU A 183 -1.89 19.72 -3.64
C LEU A 183 -2.26 20.77 -2.61
N GLU A 184 -1.78 20.59 -1.38
CA GLU A 184 -1.94 21.56 -0.31
C GLU A 184 -0.77 21.52 0.67
N GLN A 185 -0.65 22.53 1.53
CA GLN A 185 0.31 22.57 2.62
C GLN A 185 -0.19 21.76 3.82
N ASP A 186 0.67 20.96 4.44
CA ASP A 186 0.36 20.42 5.78
C ASP A 186 0.49 21.53 6.84
N ALA A 187 -0.32 21.46 7.88
CA ALA A 187 -0.20 22.30 9.07
C ALA A 187 0.94 21.81 9.97
N GLY A 188 1.35 22.62 10.94
CA GLY A 188 2.28 22.24 11.98
C GLY A 188 1.69 21.22 12.95
N LYS A 189 2.31 21.10 14.10
CA LYS A 189 1.85 20.21 15.17
C LYS A 189 1.61 21.02 16.44
N SER A 190 0.39 20.93 16.98
CA SER A 190 0.04 21.46 18.30
C SER A 190 0.17 20.33 19.33
N ILE A 191 0.94 20.57 20.39
CA ILE A 191 1.26 19.61 21.45
C ILE A 191 0.62 20.12 22.74
N HIS A 192 -0.31 19.36 23.32
CA HIS A 192 -1.13 19.75 24.46
C HIS A 192 -0.87 18.94 25.73
N ASP A 193 -0.04 17.92 25.67
CA ASP A 193 0.21 16.93 26.72
C ASP A 193 1.49 17.21 27.53
N MET A 194 2.30 18.18 27.13
CA MET A 194 3.54 18.55 27.83
C MET A 194 3.31 19.45 29.05
N ASP A 195 2.28 20.27 29.03
CA ASP A 195 1.93 21.17 30.12
C ASP A 195 0.40 21.40 30.16
N PRO A 196 -0.26 21.36 31.33
CA PRO A 196 -1.71 21.50 31.42
C PRO A 196 -2.23 22.91 31.09
N ASN A 197 -1.37 23.95 31.10
CA ASN A 197 -1.75 25.32 30.86
C ASN A 197 -1.19 25.94 29.58
N MET A 198 -0.33 25.21 28.85
CA MET A 198 0.35 25.68 27.65
C MET A 198 0.24 24.67 26.51
N SER A 199 0.13 25.19 25.30
CA SER A 199 0.28 24.41 24.08
C SER A 199 1.61 24.77 23.42
N PHE A 200 2.34 23.76 22.97
CA PHE A 200 3.60 23.95 22.26
C PHE A 200 3.36 23.74 20.76
N ILE A 201 4.01 24.55 19.95
CA ILE A 201 3.84 24.50 18.50
C ILE A 201 5.15 24.11 17.85
N ASP A 202 5.09 23.10 17.00
CA ASP A 202 6.19 22.65 16.15
C ASP A 202 5.84 22.87 14.67
N PHE A 203 6.58 23.73 14.01
CA PHE A 203 6.42 24.07 12.60
C PHE A 203 7.22 23.19 11.66
N ASN A 204 7.89 22.15 12.13
CA ASN A 204 8.66 21.26 11.26
C ASN A 204 7.82 20.67 10.12
N ARG A 205 6.55 20.35 10.40
CA ARG A 205 5.61 19.83 9.40
C ARG A 205 4.94 20.92 8.56
N THR A 206 4.84 22.17 9.07
CA THR A 206 4.20 23.27 8.34
C THR A 206 4.79 23.45 6.96
N GLY A 207 3.96 23.40 5.92
CA GLY A 207 4.39 23.56 4.53
C GLY A 207 4.92 22.28 3.86
N VAL A 208 4.94 21.13 4.55
CA VAL A 208 5.16 19.85 3.88
C VAL A 208 4.05 19.64 2.86
N ALA A 209 4.39 19.15 1.67
CA ALA A 209 3.41 18.92 0.61
C ALA A 209 2.48 17.77 0.97
N LEU A 210 1.17 17.99 0.86
CA LEU A 210 0.13 16.97 0.91
C LEU A 210 -0.54 16.83 -0.45
N MET A 211 -0.85 15.59 -0.79
CA MET A 211 -1.87 15.25 -1.79
C MET A 211 -3.14 14.87 -1.04
N GLU A 212 -4.24 15.56 -1.29
CA GLU A 212 -5.57 15.13 -0.85
C GLU A 212 -6.27 14.41 -2.00
N ILE A 213 -6.54 13.13 -1.81
CA ILE A 213 -7.19 12.24 -2.78
C ILE A 213 -8.64 12.05 -2.36
N VAL A 214 -9.56 12.61 -3.12
CA VAL A 214 -10.99 12.59 -2.82
C VAL A 214 -11.69 11.52 -3.65
N SER A 215 -12.35 10.57 -3.00
CA SER A 215 -13.15 9.55 -3.70
C SER A 215 -14.60 9.99 -3.90
N ARG A 216 -15.26 9.43 -4.91
CA ARG A 216 -16.72 9.40 -4.98
C ARG A 216 -17.29 8.45 -3.92
N PRO A 217 -18.58 8.57 -3.55
CA PRO A 217 -19.20 7.75 -2.50
C PRO A 217 -19.57 6.34 -3.00
N ASP A 218 -18.61 5.65 -3.61
CA ASP A 218 -18.82 4.34 -4.26
C ASP A 218 -18.60 3.16 -3.32
N ILE A 219 -18.07 3.41 -2.12
CA ILE A 219 -17.72 2.40 -1.13
C ILE A 219 -18.95 2.05 -0.30
N ARG A 220 -19.21 0.73 -0.14
CA ARG A 220 -20.47 0.21 0.39
C ARG A 220 -20.29 -0.61 1.68
N GLY A 221 -19.10 -0.64 2.26
CA GLY A 221 -18.83 -1.38 3.48
C GLY A 221 -17.51 -0.98 4.15
N PRO A 222 -17.35 -1.27 5.48
CA PRO A 222 -16.15 -0.94 6.22
C PRO A 222 -14.91 -1.67 5.70
N GLU A 223 -15.08 -2.93 5.27
CA GLU A 223 -14.02 -3.75 4.69
C GLU A 223 -13.54 -3.17 3.36
N GLU A 224 -14.47 -2.70 2.52
CA GLU A 224 -14.15 -2.02 1.26
C GLU A 224 -13.39 -0.71 1.50
N ALA A 225 -13.78 0.06 2.53
CA ALA A 225 -13.09 1.31 2.90
C ALA A 225 -11.63 1.05 3.32
N ALA A 226 -11.40 0.04 4.14
CA ALA A 226 -10.06 -0.35 4.55
C ALA A 226 -9.23 -0.89 3.36
N ALA A 227 -9.83 -1.68 2.49
CA ALA A 227 -9.19 -2.19 1.28
C ALA A 227 -8.83 -1.05 0.31
N TYR A 228 -9.70 -0.04 0.16
CA TYR A 228 -9.43 1.15 -0.64
C TYR A 228 -8.21 1.93 -0.13
N VAL A 229 -8.14 2.23 1.16
CA VAL A 229 -6.98 2.94 1.74
C VAL A 229 -5.69 2.10 1.61
N SER A 230 -5.80 0.78 1.82
CA SER A 230 -4.68 -0.15 1.62
C SER A 230 -4.18 -0.15 0.17
N LYS A 231 -5.11 -0.14 -0.79
CA LYS A 231 -4.78 -0.11 -2.22
C LYS A 231 -4.14 1.20 -2.64
N LEU A 232 -4.67 2.36 -2.18
CA LEU A 232 -4.04 3.66 -2.41
C LEU A 232 -2.63 3.70 -1.85
N ARG A 233 -2.46 3.26 -0.59
CA ARG A 233 -1.14 3.18 0.05
C ARG A 233 -0.17 2.33 -0.78
N GLN A 234 -0.61 1.16 -1.23
CA GLN A 234 0.17 0.26 -2.07
C GLN A 234 0.62 0.95 -3.36
N ILE A 235 -0.30 1.57 -4.11
CA ILE A 235 0.01 2.28 -5.36
C ILE A 235 1.03 3.40 -5.11
N MET A 236 0.81 4.25 -4.11
CA MET A 236 1.71 5.37 -3.82
C MET A 236 3.10 4.92 -3.39
N ARG A 237 3.23 3.79 -2.68
CA ARG A 237 4.53 3.20 -2.34
C ARG A 237 5.26 2.66 -3.56
N TYR A 238 4.56 1.99 -4.47
CA TYR A 238 5.14 1.54 -5.74
C TYR A 238 5.59 2.70 -6.60
N LEU A 239 4.83 3.78 -6.62
CA LEU A 239 5.21 5.03 -7.31
C LEU A 239 6.35 5.78 -6.62
N GLY A 240 6.58 5.53 -5.32
CA GLY A 240 7.50 6.32 -4.49
C GLY A 240 7.00 7.74 -4.20
N THR A 241 5.70 8.01 -4.33
CA THR A 241 5.11 9.34 -4.14
C THR A 241 4.71 9.63 -2.71
N CYS A 242 4.49 8.58 -1.89
CA CYS A 242 4.26 8.65 -0.44
C CYS A 242 4.83 7.39 0.22
N ASP A 243 5.39 7.49 1.43
CA ASP A 243 5.89 6.34 2.20
C ASP A 243 4.77 5.47 2.80
N GLY A 244 3.54 6.00 2.83
CA GLY A 244 2.37 5.30 3.33
C GLY A 244 2.37 5.02 4.83
N ASN A 245 3.18 5.74 5.62
CA ASN A 245 3.28 5.53 7.06
C ASN A 245 2.13 6.20 7.81
N MET A 246 1.12 5.39 8.18
CA MET A 246 -0.04 5.88 8.94
C MET A 246 0.30 6.20 10.39
N GLN A 247 1.28 5.54 11.01
CA GLN A 247 1.64 5.75 12.42
C GLN A 247 2.31 7.13 12.60
N ASN A 248 3.13 7.54 11.65
CA ASN A 248 3.74 8.88 11.64
C ASN A 248 2.77 9.96 11.17
N GLY A 249 1.59 9.59 10.67
CA GLY A 249 0.61 10.50 10.10
C GLY A 249 0.95 10.97 8.68
N ASN A 250 1.87 10.30 7.98
CA ASN A 250 2.23 10.60 6.60
C ASN A 250 1.14 10.16 5.61
N LEU A 251 0.29 9.21 6.03
CA LEU A 251 -0.94 8.83 5.35
C LEU A 251 -2.09 8.85 6.37
N ARG A 252 -3.12 9.64 6.08
CA ARG A 252 -4.31 9.81 6.92
C ARG A 252 -5.56 9.65 6.08
N ALA A 253 -6.64 9.17 6.65
CA ALA A 253 -7.93 9.07 5.96
C ALA A 253 -9.03 9.70 6.81
N ASP A 254 -9.79 10.60 6.22
CA ASP A 254 -11.03 11.12 6.75
C ASP A 254 -12.18 10.43 6.01
N VAL A 255 -13.19 9.96 6.74
CA VAL A 255 -14.25 9.13 6.18
C VAL A 255 -15.59 9.85 6.30
N ASN A 256 -16.25 10.04 5.18
CA ASN A 256 -17.62 10.52 5.09
C ASN A 256 -18.57 9.32 5.11
N VAL A 257 -19.43 9.20 6.10
CA VAL A 257 -20.40 8.10 6.27
C VAL A 257 -21.81 8.63 6.26
N SER A 258 -22.66 8.02 5.45
CA SER A 258 -24.12 8.15 5.53
C SER A 258 -24.79 6.79 5.37
N VAL A 259 -26.08 6.73 5.70
CA VAL A 259 -26.93 5.54 5.52
C VAL A 259 -28.13 5.90 4.67
N CYS A 260 -28.53 4.99 3.79
CA CYS A 260 -29.69 5.13 2.91
C CYS A 260 -30.54 3.86 2.91
N LYS A 261 -31.71 3.93 2.28
CA LYS A 261 -32.54 2.73 2.09
C LYS A 261 -32.00 1.89 0.92
N PRO A 262 -32.20 0.57 0.96
CA PRO A 262 -31.91 -0.28 -0.19
C PRO A 262 -32.57 0.25 -1.47
N GLY A 263 -31.78 0.37 -2.54
CA GLY A 263 -32.20 0.93 -3.83
C GLY A 263 -32.00 2.46 -3.99
N ASP A 264 -31.71 3.21 -2.92
CA ASP A 264 -31.46 4.65 -3.01
C ASP A 264 -30.10 4.97 -3.67
N TYR A 265 -29.11 4.09 -3.49
CA TYR A 265 -27.82 4.29 -4.15
C TYR A 265 -27.91 4.11 -5.67
N GLU A 266 -28.64 3.09 -6.13
CA GLU A 266 -28.91 2.86 -7.55
C GLU A 266 -29.64 4.07 -8.15
N ARG A 267 -30.59 4.63 -7.42
CA ARG A 267 -31.29 5.85 -7.81
C ARG A 267 -30.34 7.05 -7.91
N PHE A 268 -29.39 7.18 -6.99
CA PHE A 268 -28.33 8.19 -7.09
C PHE A 268 -27.49 8.01 -8.36
N ILE A 269 -27.07 6.78 -8.68
CA ILE A 269 -26.29 6.50 -9.88
C ILE A 269 -27.06 6.88 -11.14
N GLU A 270 -28.38 6.65 -11.18
CA GLU A 270 -29.22 6.98 -12.35
C GLU A 270 -29.51 8.48 -12.47
N THR A 271 -29.70 9.17 -11.36
CA THR A 271 -30.22 10.55 -11.36
C THR A 271 -29.18 11.62 -11.03
N GLY A 272 -28.06 11.24 -10.39
CA GLY A 272 -27.09 12.19 -9.81
C GLY A 272 -27.57 12.92 -8.56
N ASP A 273 -28.74 12.53 -7.98
CA ASP A 273 -29.31 13.19 -6.82
C ASP A 273 -28.66 12.70 -5.52
N PHE A 274 -27.74 13.49 -4.97
CA PHE A 274 -27.11 13.21 -3.67
C PHE A 274 -28.09 13.23 -2.49
N GLY A 275 -29.26 13.86 -2.62
CA GLY A 275 -30.23 13.97 -1.54
C GLY A 275 -30.77 12.62 -1.06
N VAL A 276 -30.71 11.58 -1.90
CA VAL A 276 -31.18 10.24 -1.57
C VAL A 276 -30.19 9.44 -0.72
N LEU A 277 -28.92 9.85 -0.67
CA LEU A 277 -27.84 9.12 0.02
C LEU A 277 -27.81 9.33 1.54
N GLY A 278 -28.75 10.12 2.07
CA GLY A 278 -28.79 10.48 3.49
C GLY A 278 -27.78 11.58 3.86
N THR A 279 -27.84 12.02 5.12
CA THR A 279 -26.94 13.06 5.63
C THR A 279 -25.64 12.46 6.08
N ARG A 280 -24.53 12.92 5.48
CA ARG A 280 -23.19 12.44 5.84
C ARG A 280 -22.64 13.09 7.09
N CYS A 281 -21.87 12.31 7.87
CA CYS A 281 -20.95 12.81 8.89
C CYS A 281 -19.53 12.48 8.50
N GLU A 282 -18.63 13.44 8.69
CA GLU A 282 -17.19 13.26 8.49
C GLU A 282 -16.57 12.70 9.77
N ILE A 283 -15.76 11.66 9.68
CA ILE A 283 -15.08 11.07 10.83
C ILE A 283 -13.57 11.25 10.67
N LYS A 284 -12.94 11.82 11.70
CA LYS A 284 -11.50 12.09 11.76
C LYS A 284 -10.79 11.24 12.82
N ASN A 285 -9.44 11.29 12.82
CA ASN A 285 -8.57 10.63 13.79
C ASN A 285 -8.47 9.10 13.60
N MET A 286 -8.45 8.64 12.35
CA MET A 286 -8.26 7.24 12.04
C MET A 286 -6.86 7.02 11.45
N ASN A 287 -5.95 6.51 12.28
CA ASN A 287 -4.55 6.27 11.92
C ASN A 287 -4.23 4.78 11.68
N SER A 288 -5.24 3.95 11.49
CA SER A 288 -5.12 2.55 11.10
C SER A 288 -6.35 2.04 10.35
N LEU A 289 -6.15 1.04 9.48
CA LEU A 289 -7.24 0.39 8.75
C LEU A 289 -8.31 -0.20 9.68
N ARG A 290 -7.91 -0.73 10.83
CA ARG A 290 -8.82 -1.25 11.86
C ARG A 290 -9.71 -0.15 12.45
N PHE A 291 -9.17 1.04 12.69
CA PHE A 291 -9.94 2.16 13.23
C PHE A 291 -10.93 2.70 12.21
N ILE A 292 -10.57 2.71 10.92
CA ILE A 292 -11.47 3.06 9.82
C ILE A 292 -12.71 2.16 9.85
N GLN A 293 -12.52 0.84 9.89
CA GLN A 293 -13.64 -0.12 9.94
C GLN A 293 -14.51 0.08 11.15
N ALA A 294 -13.92 0.16 12.35
CA ALA A 294 -14.65 0.31 13.61
C ALA A 294 -15.43 1.64 13.67
N ALA A 295 -14.84 2.72 13.20
CA ALA A 295 -15.48 4.03 13.17
C ALA A 295 -16.70 4.05 12.23
N ILE A 296 -16.57 3.46 11.04
CA ILE A 296 -17.68 3.34 10.08
C ILE A 296 -18.84 2.52 10.68
N GLU A 297 -18.54 1.37 11.27
CA GLU A 297 -19.58 0.51 11.88
C GLU A 297 -20.30 1.22 13.01
N TYR A 298 -19.57 1.89 13.89
CA TYR A 298 -20.19 2.63 14.98
C TYR A 298 -21.06 3.77 14.47
N GLU A 299 -20.54 4.58 13.55
CA GLU A 299 -21.25 5.75 13.02
C GLU A 299 -22.51 5.36 12.27
N ALA A 300 -22.45 4.30 11.44
CA ALA A 300 -23.61 3.79 10.73
C ALA A 300 -24.74 3.37 11.71
N ARG A 301 -24.40 2.61 12.76
CA ARG A 301 -25.38 2.19 13.79
C ARG A 301 -25.94 3.38 14.55
N ARG A 302 -25.11 4.37 14.86
CA ARG A 302 -25.55 5.62 15.51
C ARG A 302 -26.57 6.36 14.64
N GLN A 303 -26.29 6.53 13.35
CA GLN A 303 -27.20 7.21 12.42
C GLN A 303 -28.51 6.47 12.26
N ILE A 304 -28.47 5.16 12.07
CA ILE A 304 -29.67 4.30 11.98
C ILE A 304 -30.55 4.48 13.23
N GLY A 305 -29.96 4.36 14.43
CA GLY A 305 -30.72 4.53 15.67
C GLY A 305 -31.42 5.87 15.76
N ILE A 306 -30.73 6.98 15.47
CA ILE A 306 -31.30 8.32 15.48
C ILE A 306 -32.47 8.44 14.49
N ILE A 307 -32.31 7.93 13.27
CA ILE A 307 -33.35 8.03 12.24
C ILE A 307 -34.58 7.19 12.61
N GLU A 308 -34.40 5.98 13.13
CA GLU A 308 -35.50 5.08 13.53
C GLU A 308 -36.22 5.57 14.76
N ASP A 309 -35.56 6.30 15.66
CA ASP A 309 -36.19 7.01 16.79
C ASP A 309 -36.92 8.30 16.35
N GLY A 310 -37.00 8.59 15.05
CA GLY A 310 -37.66 9.77 14.47
C GLY A 310 -36.84 11.06 14.50
N GLY A 311 -35.56 10.97 14.85
CA GLY A 311 -34.61 12.08 14.81
C GLY A 311 -34.09 12.37 13.41
N LYS A 312 -33.23 13.40 13.31
CA LYS A 312 -32.55 13.78 12.07
C LYS A 312 -31.04 13.79 12.29
N ILE A 313 -30.31 13.33 11.31
CA ILE A 313 -28.84 13.45 11.31
C ILE A 313 -28.46 14.90 11.00
N VAL A 314 -27.60 15.45 11.83
CA VAL A 314 -26.94 16.75 11.59
C VAL A 314 -25.62 16.47 10.88
N GLN A 315 -25.36 17.19 9.79
CA GLN A 315 -24.07 17.10 9.12
C GLN A 315 -23.00 17.77 10.00
N GLU A 316 -22.08 16.96 10.50
CA GLU A 316 -21.04 17.38 11.44
C GLU A 316 -19.73 16.62 11.22
N THR A 317 -18.62 17.20 11.73
CA THR A 317 -17.34 16.52 11.87
C THR A 317 -17.28 15.86 13.24
N ARG A 318 -16.91 14.59 13.28
CA ARG A 318 -16.82 13.75 14.47
C ARG A 318 -15.41 13.20 14.64
N LEU A 319 -14.96 13.03 15.87
CA LEU A 319 -13.68 12.43 16.22
C LEU A 319 -13.91 10.98 16.64
N TYR A 320 -13.20 10.04 16.04
CA TYR A 320 -13.18 8.66 16.54
C TYR A 320 -12.23 8.56 17.74
N ASN A 321 -12.74 8.00 18.84
CA ASN A 321 -11.94 7.70 20.03
C ASN A 321 -11.72 6.18 20.12
N PRO A 322 -10.48 5.68 19.95
CA PRO A 322 -10.18 4.26 19.99
C PRO A 322 -10.32 3.65 21.40
N ASP A 323 -10.27 4.45 22.47
CA ASP A 323 -10.36 3.96 23.85
C ASP A 323 -11.78 3.49 24.20
N ASP A 324 -12.80 4.20 23.72
CA ASP A 324 -14.21 3.84 23.93
C ASP A 324 -14.90 3.27 22.69
N GLY A 325 -14.21 3.27 21.54
CA GLY A 325 -14.70 2.78 20.26
C GLY A 325 -15.86 3.59 19.67
N LYS A 326 -15.98 4.87 20.01
CA LYS A 326 -17.09 5.75 19.62
C LYS A 326 -16.65 6.95 18.83
N THR A 327 -17.61 7.55 18.11
CA THR A 327 -17.44 8.86 17.51
C THR A 327 -18.06 9.95 18.40
N HIS A 328 -17.35 11.06 18.56
CA HIS A 328 -17.79 12.22 19.34
C HIS A 328 -17.88 13.45 18.46
N SER A 329 -18.93 14.28 18.62
CA SER A 329 -19.05 15.53 17.88
C SER A 329 -17.89 16.47 18.20
N MET A 330 -17.23 16.99 17.18
CA MET A 330 -16.20 18.05 17.33
C MET A 330 -16.81 19.43 17.18
N ARG A 331 -17.66 19.61 16.17
CA ARG A 331 -18.40 20.85 15.92
C ARG A 331 -19.59 20.60 15.00
N SER A 332 -20.63 21.40 15.17
CA SER A 332 -21.78 21.40 14.27
C SER A 332 -21.51 22.21 13.01
N LYS A 333 -22.37 22.01 11.98
CA LYS A 333 -22.30 22.76 10.73
C LYS A 333 -22.57 24.27 10.89
N GLU A 334 -23.25 24.66 11.97
CA GLU A 334 -23.47 26.08 12.33
C GLU A 334 -22.18 26.79 12.69
N GLU A 335 -21.14 26.03 13.12
CA GLU A 335 -19.80 26.48 13.36
C GLU A 335 -18.84 26.17 12.19
N ALA A 336 -19.35 25.58 11.09
CA ALA A 336 -18.53 25.30 9.90
C ALA A 336 -18.00 26.61 9.33
N HIS A 337 -16.70 26.78 9.36
CA HIS A 337 -16.06 27.93 8.77
C HIS A 337 -16.36 27.98 7.28
N ASP A 338 -16.94 29.09 6.82
CA ASP A 338 -16.83 29.51 5.45
C ASP A 338 -15.35 29.83 5.23
N TYR A 339 -14.61 28.91 4.59
CA TYR A 339 -13.18 29.08 4.32
C TYR A 339 -12.88 30.22 3.35
N ARG A 340 -13.89 30.83 2.76
CA ARG A 340 -13.77 32.00 1.87
C ARG A 340 -12.63 31.85 0.89
N TYR A 341 -12.66 30.74 0.14
CA TYR A 341 -11.65 30.46 -0.87
C TYR A 341 -11.55 31.59 -1.88
N PHE A 342 -10.32 31.96 -2.21
CA PHE A 342 -10.01 32.83 -3.34
C PHE A 342 -8.64 32.47 -3.90
N PRO A 343 -8.35 32.76 -5.19
CA PRO A 343 -7.06 32.45 -5.81
C PRO A 343 -5.91 33.11 -5.01
N ASP A 344 -4.83 32.35 -4.78
CA ASP A 344 -3.66 32.88 -4.07
C ASP A 344 -2.97 33.93 -4.96
N PRO A 345 -2.87 35.20 -4.50
CA PRO A 345 -2.30 36.31 -5.30
C PRO A 345 -0.78 36.20 -5.45
N ASP A 346 -0.11 35.41 -4.63
CA ASP A 346 1.35 35.26 -4.60
C ASP A 346 1.83 34.11 -5.49
N LEU A 347 0.92 33.29 -6.05
CA LEU A 347 1.22 32.15 -6.91
C LEU A 347 0.61 32.34 -8.31
N LEU A 348 1.42 32.17 -9.32
CA LEU A 348 0.93 32.09 -10.68
C LEU A 348 0.25 30.73 -10.91
N PRO A 349 -0.76 30.65 -11.82
CA PRO A 349 -1.27 29.38 -12.26
C PRO A 349 -0.16 28.48 -12.83
N LEU A 350 -0.31 27.19 -12.62
CA LEU A 350 0.56 26.18 -13.21
C LEU A 350 0.04 25.86 -14.63
N GLU A 351 0.84 26.17 -15.63
CA GLU A 351 0.63 25.73 -17.02
C GLU A 351 1.53 24.52 -17.26
N ILE A 352 0.94 23.34 -17.34
CA ILE A 352 1.61 22.07 -17.49
C ILE A 352 1.60 21.66 -18.95
N GLU A 353 2.76 21.38 -19.52
CA GLU A 353 2.87 20.91 -20.89
C GLU A 353 2.59 19.40 -20.97
N GLN A 354 1.79 18.94 -21.93
CA GLN A 354 1.52 17.51 -22.14
C GLN A 354 2.81 16.70 -22.30
N ALA A 355 3.82 17.24 -23.00
CA ALA A 355 5.09 16.58 -23.17
C ALA A 355 5.83 16.29 -21.83
N TRP A 356 5.63 17.15 -20.82
CA TRP A 356 6.20 16.90 -19.48
C TRP A 356 5.42 15.79 -18.75
N VAL A 357 4.10 15.75 -18.90
CA VAL A 357 3.27 14.64 -18.38
C VAL A 357 3.69 13.32 -19.03
N ASP A 358 3.88 13.31 -20.34
CA ASP A 358 4.31 12.13 -21.10
C ASP A 358 5.69 11.63 -20.67
N GLN A 359 6.60 12.54 -20.29
CA GLN A 359 7.92 12.19 -19.74
C GLN A 359 7.78 11.51 -18.36
N ILE A 360 6.88 11.99 -17.50
CA ILE A 360 6.61 11.34 -16.21
C ILE A 360 6.01 9.96 -16.45
N ASP A 361 5.02 9.84 -17.33
CA ASP A 361 4.37 8.56 -17.68
C ASP A 361 5.40 7.52 -18.17
N ALA A 362 6.35 7.93 -19.02
CA ALA A 362 7.41 7.06 -19.51
C ALA A 362 8.37 6.53 -18.42
N THR A 363 8.37 7.14 -17.24
CA THR A 363 9.18 6.72 -16.09
C THR A 363 8.40 5.97 -15.02
N MET A 364 7.12 5.67 -15.28
CA MET A 364 6.28 4.97 -14.31
C MET A 364 6.79 3.55 -14.07
N PRO A 365 6.91 3.11 -12.80
CA PRO A 365 7.21 1.72 -12.50
C PRO A 365 6.02 0.82 -12.83
N GLU A 366 6.28 -0.48 -12.93
CA GLU A 366 5.19 -1.46 -12.98
C GLU A 366 4.35 -1.38 -11.70
N LEU A 367 3.05 -1.17 -11.86
CA LEU A 367 2.11 -1.04 -10.74
C LEU A 367 1.76 -2.42 -10.13
N PRO A 368 1.30 -2.46 -8.87
CA PRO A 368 1.09 -3.71 -8.15
C PRO A 368 0.12 -4.67 -8.85
N ASP A 369 -0.91 -4.15 -9.53
CA ASP A 369 -1.88 -4.99 -10.23
C ASP A 369 -1.30 -5.64 -11.47
N ALA A 370 -0.54 -4.89 -12.27
CA ALA A 370 0.17 -5.43 -13.43
C ALA A 370 1.19 -6.48 -12.98
N LYS A 371 1.95 -6.20 -11.92
CA LYS A 371 2.92 -7.13 -11.33
C LYS A 371 2.24 -8.40 -10.80
N LYS A 372 1.09 -8.29 -10.13
CA LYS A 372 0.29 -9.44 -9.68
C LYS A 372 -0.14 -10.33 -10.85
N VAL A 373 -0.69 -9.71 -11.92
CA VAL A 373 -1.07 -10.43 -13.14
C VAL A 373 0.12 -11.14 -13.78
N ARG A 374 1.25 -10.46 -13.88
CA ARG A 374 2.50 -11.04 -14.42
C ARG A 374 2.99 -12.23 -13.59
N PHE A 375 2.97 -12.13 -12.26
CA PHE A 375 3.36 -13.25 -11.37
C PHE A 375 2.46 -14.47 -11.55
N VAL A 376 1.16 -14.26 -11.71
CA VAL A 376 0.23 -15.38 -12.00
C VAL A 376 0.51 -15.99 -13.37
N LYS A 377 0.63 -15.15 -14.42
CA LYS A 377 0.73 -15.59 -15.81
C LYS A 377 2.09 -16.20 -16.14
N ASP A 378 3.18 -15.50 -15.78
CA ASP A 378 4.52 -15.83 -16.24
C ASP A 378 5.26 -16.77 -15.27
N LEU A 379 4.99 -16.65 -13.96
CA LEU A 379 5.61 -17.47 -12.92
C LEU A 379 4.69 -18.60 -12.41
N GLY A 380 3.45 -18.66 -12.90
CA GLY A 380 2.49 -19.71 -12.57
C GLY A 380 2.01 -19.71 -11.12
N LEU A 381 2.06 -18.55 -10.43
CA LEU A 381 1.63 -18.43 -9.06
C LEU A 381 0.10 -18.49 -8.92
N SER A 382 -0.38 -18.78 -7.70
CA SER A 382 -1.78 -18.53 -7.36
C SER A 382 -2.04 -17.03 -7.22
N GLU A 383 -3.30 -16.58 -7.40
CA GLU A 383 -3.67 -15.18 -7.14
C GLU A 383 -3.39 -14.76 -5.71
N TYR A 384 -3.55 -15.69 -4.77
CA TYR A 384 -3.24 -15.46 -3.36
C TYR A 384 -1.75 -15.21 -3.13
N ASP A 385 -0.87 -16.10 -3.62
CA ASP A 385 0.58 -15.95 -3.45
C ASP A 385 1.09 -14.69 -4.14
N ALA A 386 0.62 -14.41 -5.36
CA ALA A 386 0.94 -13.20 -6.09
C ALA A 386 0.49 -11.94 -5.31
N GLY A 387 -0.71 -11.97 -4.71
CA GLY A 387 -1.22 -10.88 -3.86
C GLY A 387 -0.36 -10.64 -2.62
N VAL A 388 0.07 -11.71 -1.93
CA VAL A 388 0.95 -11.62 -0.76
C VAL A 388 2.31 -11.01 -1.13
N LEU A 389 2.89 -11.45 -2.25
CA LEU A 389 4.20 -11.00 -2.71
C LEU A 389 4.19 -9.55 -3.22
N THR A 390 3.09 -9.10 -3.80
CA THR A 390 2.96 -7.73 -4.33
C THR A 390 2.39 -6.73 -3.33
N ALA A 391 2.04 -7.16 -2.10
CA ALA A 391 1.45 -6.28 -1.09
C ALA A 391 2.32 -5.07 -0.74
N GLU A 392 3.64 -5.25 -0.72
CA GLU A 392 4.65 -4.21 -0.51
C GLU A 392 5.69 -4.30 -1.65
N VAL A 393 6.18 -3.16 -2.12
CA VAL A 393 7.12 -3.10 -3.24
C VAL A 393 8.41 -3.85 -2.93
N GLU A 394 8.93 -3.73 -1.72
CA GLU A 394 10.16 -4.37 -1.28
C GLU A 394 10.04 -5.89 -1.26
N ASN A 395 8.87 -6.41 -0.91
CA ASN A 395 8.57 -7.85 -0.96
C ASN A 395 8.58 -8.36 -2.40
N ALA A 396 7.98 -7.62 -3.31
CA ALA A 396 7.94 -7.96 -4.72
C ALA A 396 9.33 -7.96 -5.34
N ASP A 397 10.12 -6.92 -5.09
CA ASP A 397 11.49 -6.80 -5.61
C ASP A 397 12.41 -7.90 -5.07
N TYR A 398 12.30 -8.21 -3.78
CA TYR A 398 13.04 -9.32 -3.18
C TYR A 398 12.64 -10.66 -3.82
N PHE A 399 11.34 -10.91 -3.99
CA PHE A 399 10.86 -12.13 -4.63
C PHE A 399 11.34 -12.25 -6.08
N GLU A 400 11.29 -11.18 -6.87
CA GLU A 400 11.77 -11.18 -8.25
C GLU A 400 13.27 -11.52 -8.32
N ALA A 401 14.07 -10.97 -7.42
CA ALA A 401 15.50 -11.28 -7.32
C ALA A 401 15.73 -12.76 -6.94
N VAL A 402 14.90 -13.33 -6.07
CA VAL A 402 14.97 -14.77 -5.73
C VAL A 402 14.52 -15.63 -6.91
N ALA A 403 13.44 -15.26 -7.59
CA ALA A 403 12.83 -16.05 -8.67
C ALA A 403 13.62 -15.99 -9.99
N ALA A 404 14.55 -15.03 -10.13
CA ALA A 404 15.31 -14.83 -11.37
C ALA A 404 16.04 -16.11 -11.81
N GLY A 405 15.60 -16.69 -12.94
CA GLY A 405 16.14 -17.93 -13.49
C GLY A 405 15.77 -19.21 -12.73
N ARG A 406 14.77 -19.14 -11.83
CA ARG A 406 14.31 -20.25 -10.97
C ARG A 406 12.82 -20.53 -11.15
N ASP A 407 12.37 -21.67 -10.61
CA ASP A 407 10.94 -21.97 -10.56
C ASP A 407 10.19 -20.98 -9.67
N GLY A 408 9.19 -20.31 -10.23
CA GLY A 408 8.43 -19.28 -9.54
C GLY A 408 7.68 -19.81 -8.31
N LYS A 409 7.09 -21.00 -8.40
CA LYS A 409 6.32 -21.60 -7.29
C LYS A 409 7.21 -22.00 -6.13
N ILE A 410 8.36 -22.59 -6.42
CA ILE A 410 9.35 -22.96 -5.39
C ILE A 410 9.86 -21.69 -4.72
N SER A 411 10.22 -20.68 -5.51
CA SER A 411 10.70 -19.38 -5.00
C SER A 411 9.65 -18.70 -4.13
N ALA A 412 8.39 -18.63 -4.57
CA ALA A 412 7.28 -18.07 -3.82
C ALA A 412 7.05 -18.79 -2.48
N ASN A 413 7.07 -20.13 -2.51
CA ASN A 413 6.92 -20.92 -1.28
C ASN A 413 8.02 -20.65 -0.26
N TRP A 414 9.27 -20.53 -0.69
CA TRP A 414 10.39 -20.19 0.19
C TRP A 414 10.31 -18.76 0.75
N VAL A 415 9.93 -17.80 -0.11
CA VAL A 415 9.79 -16.41 0.34
C VAL A 415 8.62 -16.25 1.30
N ILE A 416 7.44 -16.78 0.98
CA ILE A 416 6.23 -16.58 1.78
C ILE A 416 6.30 -17.39 3.09
N ASN A 417 6.64 -18.67 3.03
CA ASN A 417 6.52 -19.55 4.19
C ASN A 417 7.76 -19.56 5.07
N GLU A 418 8.95 -19.57 4.49
CA GLU A 418 10.18 -19.65 5.28
C GLU A 418 10.68 -18.25 5.66
N LEU A 419 10.90 -17.36 4.66
CA LEU A 419 11.45 -16.03 4.93
C LEU A 419 10.46 -15.14 5.67
N PHE A 420 9.25 -14.91 5.11
CA PHE A 420 8.26 -14.03 5.76
C PHE A 420 7.80 -14.58 7.10
N GLY A 421 7.68 -15.91 7.22
CA GLY A 421 7.37 -16.56 8.49
C GLY A 421 8.44 -16.26 9.57
N ARG A 422 9.70 -16.25 9.17
CA ARG A 422 10.82 -15.94 10.07
C ARG A 422 10.91 -14.45 10.39
N LEU A 423 10.77 -13.57 9.38
CA LEU A 423 10.75 -12.12 9.57
C LEU A 423 9.65 -11.69 10.54
N ASN A 424 8.42 -12.18 10.33
CA ASN A 424 7.28 -11.89 11.20
C ASN A 424 7.50 -12.31 12.65
N LYS A 425 8.13 -13.46 12.85
CA LYS A 425 8.45 -13.97 14.20
C LYS A 425 9.43 -13.06 14.95
N GLU A 426 10.35 -12.41 14.25
CA GLU A 426 11.36 -11.52 14.81
C GLU A 426 10.99 -10.03 14.71
N GLY A 427 9.84 -9.69 14.11
CA GLY A 427 9.41 -8.30 13.91
C GLY A 427 10.29 -7.52 12.92
N LEU A 428 10.88 -8.24 11.95
CA LEU A 428 11.74 -7.67 10.91
C LEU A 428 10.97 -7.48 9.61
N SER A 429 11.47 -6.59 8.75
CA SER A 429 11.03 -6.42 7.36
C SER A 429 12.01 -7.09 6.38
N VAL A 430 11.62 -7.21 5.11
CA VAL A 430 12.49 -7.73 4.05
C VAL A 430 13.75 -6.87 3.88
N GLU A 431 13.64 -5.56 4.06
CA GLU A 431 14.76 -4.61 3.99
C GLU A 431 15.81 -4.83 5.09
N THR A 432 15.37 -5.31 6.25
CA THR A 432 16.25 -5.62 7.40
C THR A 432 16.57 -7.11 7.54
N SER A 433 16.21 -7.90 6.50
CA SER A 433 16.45 -9.36 6.49
C SER A 433 17.93 -9.69 6.60
N PRO A 434 18.33 -10.61 7.51
CA PRO A 434 19.69 -11.13 7.56
C PRO A 434 20.06 -11.99 6.34
N VAL A 435 19.04 -12.51 5.62
CA VAL A 435 19.21 -13.34 4.42
C VAL A 435 18.89 -12.54 3.19
N SER A 436 19.87 -12.32 2.33
CA SER A 436 19.69 -11.64 1.05
C SER A 436 18.97 -12.52 0.03
N ALA A 437 18.37 -11.91 -1.00
CA ALA A 437 17.72 -12.63 -2.10
C ALA A 437 18.71 -13.58 -2.83
N ALA A 438 19.98 -13.20 -2.94
CA ALA A 438 21.02 -14.05 -3.54
C ALA A 438 21.28 -15.31 -2.69
N GLN A 439 21.34 -15.19 -1.38
CA GLN A 439 21.54 -16.32 -0.48
C GLN A 439 20.33 -17.26 -0.49
N LEU A 440 19.11 -16.71 -0.43
CA LEU A 440 17.89 -17.54 -0.51
C LEU A 440 17.79 -18.25 -1.87
N GLY A 441 18.08 -17.54 -2.97
CA GLY A 441 18.18 -18.12 -4.30
C GLY A 441 19.23 -19.23 -4.38
N GLY A 442 20.40 -19.06 -3.75
CA GLY A 442 21.44 -20.07 -3.66
C GLY A 442 20.99 -21.35 -2.95
N ILE A 443 20.18 -21.23 -1.88
CA ILE A 443 19.57 -22.38 -1.21
C ILE A 443 18.61 -23.10 -2.16
N ILE A 444 17.78 -22.37 -2.90
CA ILE A 444 16.83 -22.94 -3.87
C ILE A 444 17.58 -23.65 -5.01
N ASP A 445 18.70 -23.08 -5.49
CA ASP A 445 19.54 -23.70 -6.51
C ASP A 445 20.12 -25.05 -6.07
N LEU A 446 20.55 -25.16 -4.81
CA LEU A 446 21.06 -26.40 -4.23
C LEU A 446 19.95 -27.48 -4.12
N ILE A 447 18.72 -27.06 -3.82
CA ILE A 447 17.55 -27.96 -3.86
C ILE A 447 17.30 -28.44 -5.30
N GLY A 448 17.27 -27.51 -6.26
CA GLY A 448 17.00 -27.81 -7.67
C GLY A 448 18.03 -28.75 -8.29
N LYS A 449 19.31 -28.65 -7.87
CA LYS A 449 20.38 -29.55 -8.27
C LYS A 449 20.33 -30.93 -7.59
N GLY A 450 19.52 -31.07 -6.54
CA GLY A 450 19.48 -32.26 -5.72
C GLY A 450 20.69 -32.43 -4.77
N ASP A 451 21.46 -31.34 -4.58
CA ASP A 451 22.61 -31.33 -3.67
C ASP A 451 22.18 -31.44 -2.21
N ILE A 452 21.00 -30.89 -1.89
CA ILE A 452 20.42 -30.94 -0.55
C ILE A 452 18.92 -31.28 -0.58
N SER A 453 18.42 -31.92 0.47
CA SER A 453 16.98 -32.16 0.64
C SER A 453 16.27 -30.93 1.21
N GLY A 454 14.93 -30.86 1.08
CA GLY A 454 14.14 -29.77 1.66
C GLY A 454 14.33 -29.60 3.18
N LYS A 455 14.60 -30.70 3.92
CA LYS A 455 14.93 -30.64 5.34
C LYS A 455 16.28 -29.98 5.55
N ILE A 456 17.31 -30.40 4.83
CA ILE A 456 18.66 -29.83 4.92
C ILE A 456 18.62 -28.35 4.51
N ALA A 457 17.81 -27.99 3.52
CA ALA A 457 17.64 -26.60 3.09
C ALA A 457 17.07 -25.69 4.19
N LYS A 458 16.14 -26.19 5.02
CA LYS A 458 15.63 -25.45 6.18
C LYS A 458 16.71 -25.28 7.26
N ASP A 459 17.47 -26.34 7.53
CA ASP A 459 18.60 -26.26 8.46
C ASP A 459 19.67 -25.27 7.94
N LEU A 460 19.95 -25.29 6.64
CA LEU A 460 20.86 -24.35 5.98
C LEU A 460 20.34 -22.90 6.05
N PHE A 461 19.04 -22.70 5.84
CA PHE A 461 18.42 -21.38 5.98
C PHE A 461 18.62 -20.79 7.39
N GLU A 462 18.43 -21.60 8.45
CA GLU A 462 18.68 -21.17 9.82
C GLU A 462 20.17 -20.84 10.09
N ILE A 463 21.09 -21.58 9.45
CA ILE A 463 22.52 -21.27 9.56
C ILE A 463 22.83 -19.93 8.88
N VAL A 464 22.34 -19.73 7.64
CA VAL A 464 22.52 -18.48 6.90
C VAL A 464 21.87 -17.29 7.65
N TRP A 465 20.70 -17.52 8.27
CA TRP A 465 20.02 -16.53 9.08
C TRP A 465 20.86 -16.05 10.28
N THR A 466 21.51 -16.99 10.97
CA THR A 466 22.24 -16.71 12.24
C THR A 466 23.70 -16.35 12.06
N GLU A 467 24.36 -16.93 11.06
CA GLU A 467 25.80 -16.81 10.88
C GLU A 467 26.18 -16.08 9.57
N GLY A 468 25.21 -15.92 8.65
CA GLY A 468 25.50 -15.41 7.31
C GLY A 468 26.27 -16.42 6.44
N GLY A 469 26.89 -15.90 5.40
CA GLY A 469 27.78 -16.69 4.53
C GLY A 469 27.13 -17.18 3.24
N ASP A 470 27.93 -17.80 2.40
CA ASP A 470 27.50 -18.38 1.12
C ASP A 470 26.91 -19.79 1.35
N PRO A 471 25.66 -20.05 0.89
CA PRO A 471 25.00 -21.33 1.12
C PRO A 471 25.78 -22.53 0.59
N ALA A 472 26.39 -22.42 -0.60
CA ALA A 472 27.13 -23.51 -1.20
C ALA A 472 28.41 -23.84 -0.41
N ALA A 473 29.14 -22.79 0.03
CA ALA A 473 30.31 -22.95 0.87
C ALA A 473 29.96 -23.60 2.24
N ILE A 474 28.84 -23.21 2.85
CA ILE A 474 28.37 -23.80 4.10
C ILE A 474 28.06 -25.29 3.92
N VAL A 475 27.36 -25.67 2.84
CA VAL A 475 27.04 -27.06 2.51
C VAL A 475 28.30 -27.90 2.38
N GLU A 476 29.32 -27.40 1.69
CA GLU A 476 30.62 -28.08 1.55
C GLU A 476 31.34 -28.22 2.90
N ALA A 477 31.51 -27.09 3.59
CA ALA A 477 32.28 -27.05 4.85
C ALA A 477 31.67 -27.91 5.95
N ARG A 478 30.34 -28.02 6.00
CA ARG A 478 29.60 -28.80 7.01
C ARG A 478 29.21 -30.21 6.56
N GLY A 479 29.57 -30.59 5.32
CA GLY A 479 29.24 -31.90 4.78
C GLY A 479 27.73 -32.15 4.74
N MET A 480 26.94 -31.13 4.34
CA MET A 480 25.47 -31.17 4.32
C MET A 480 24.93 -31.76 3.00
N LYS A 481 25.79 -32.10 2.04
CA LYS A 481 25.35 -32.70 0.77
C LYS A 481 24.58 -34.00 0.99
N GLN A 482 23.57 -34.19 0.16
CA GLN A 482 22.80 -35.43 0.11
C GLN A 482 23.70 -36.58 -0.31
N VAL A 483 23.53 -37.73 0.32
CA VAL A 483 24.15 -38.97 -0.11
C VAL A 483 23.33 -39.51 -1.28
N THR A 484 23.87 -39.39 -2.49
CA THR A 484 23.27 -39.91 -3.73
C THR A 484 23.88 -41.27 -4.12
N ASP A 485 24.88 -41.75 -3.38
CA ASP A 485 25.47 -43.07 -3.61
C ASP A 485 24.43 -44.16 -3.32
N LEU A 486 23.90 -44.73 -4.41
CA LEU A 486 22.91 -45.81 -4.35
C LEU A 486 23.40 -47.00 -3.55
N GLY A 487 24.71 -47.31 -3.56
CA GLY A 487 25.28 -48.42 -2.80
C GLY A 487 25.19 -48.18 -1.28
N ALA A 488 25.51 -46.96 -0.83
CA ALA A 488 25.39 -46.61 0.58
C ALA A 488 23.94 -46.59 1.05
N ILE A 489 23.02 -46.06 0.21
CA ILE A 489 21.58 -46.07 0.52
C ILE A 489 21.04 -47.51 0.54
N GLU A 490 21.43 -48.35 -0.42
CA GLU A 490 21.03 -49.74 -0.49
C GLU A 490 21.46 -50.54 0.74
N ALA A 491 22.70 -50.35 1.20
CA ALA A 491 23.20 -50.97 2.42
C ALA A 491 22.37 -50.58 3.67
N ALA A 492 22.02 -49.30 3.79
CA ALA A 492 21.18 -48.82 4.90
C ALA A 492 19.74 -49.39 4.81
N VAL A 493 19.18 -49.49 3.61
CA VAL A 493 17.87 -50.13 3.38
C VAL A 493 17.91 -51.60 3.77
N ASP A 494 18.92 -52.36 3.35
CA ASP A 494 19.09 -53.79 3.65
C ASP A 494 19.22 -54.01 5.16
N GLU A 495 20.01 -53.20 5.86
CA GLU A 495 20.16 -53.27 7.31
C GLU A 495 18.84 -53.06 8.06
N ILE A 496 18.06 -52.04 7.65
CA ILE A 496 16.78 -51.75 8.31
C ILE A 496 15.73 -52.80 8.00
N ILE A 497 15.70 -53.34 6.78
CA ILE A 497 14.81 -54.43 6.39
C ILE A 497 15.16 -55.72 7.20
N ALA A 498 16.44 -56.04 7.29
CA ALA A 498 16.90 -57.21 8.03
C ALA A 498 16.60 -57.12 9.53
N ALA A 499 16.73 -55.92 10.12
CA ALA A 499 16.45 -55.69 11.54
C ALA A 499 14.95 -55.69 11.89
N ASN A 500 14.03 -55.64 10.90
CA ASN A 500 12.59 -55.43 11.17
C ASN A 500 11.69 -56.44 10.40
N PRO A 501 11.86 -57.76 10.52
CA PRO A 501 11.13 -58.76 9.73
C PRO A 501 9.60 -58.72 9.93
N ALA A 502 9.14 -58.40 11.14
CA ALA A 502 7.70 -58.30 11.40
C ALA A 502 7.04 -57.08 10.68
N GLN A 503 7.79 -56.01 10.45
CA GLN A 503 7.29 -54.86 9.67
C GLN A 503 7.33 -55.12 8.18
N VAL A 504 8.27 -55.94 7.70
CA VAL A 504 8.35 -56.41 6.31
C VAL A 504 7.06 -57.15 5.90
N GLU A 505 6.60 -58.10 6.73
CA GLU A 505 5.36 -58.81 6.48
C GLU A 505 4.13 -57.91 6.46
N LYS A 506 4.10 -56.91 7.37
CA LYS A 506 3.02 -55.90 7.36
C LYS A 506 3.04 -55.02 6.11
N ALA A 507 4.23 -54.61 5.65
CA ALA A 507 4.36 -53.77 4.46
C ALA A 507 4.01 -54.56 3.18
N LYS A 508 4.34 -55.85 3.08
CA LYS A 508 3.91 -56.72 1.99
C LYS A 508 2.38 -56.89 1.96
N ALA A 509 1.74 -56.97 3.12
CA ALA A 509 0.28 -57.05 3.24
C ALA A 509 -0.42 -55.70 2.95
N ASN A 510 0.24 -54.58 3.25
CA ASN A 510 -0.25 -53.23 3.00
C ASN A 510 0.88 -52.32 2.52
N PRO A 511 1.01 -52.09 1.19
CA PRO A 511 2.08 -51.28 0.59
C PRO A 511 2.22 -49.86 1.15
N LYS A 512 1.13 -49.29 1.69
CA LYS A 512 1.18 -47.94 2.34
C LYS A 512 2.10 -47.91 3.56
N LEU A 513 2.41 -49.06 4.17
CA LEU A 513 3.29 -49.13 5.32
C LEU A 513 4.78 -49.12 4.93
N ALA A 514 5.12 -49.22 3.65
CA ALA A 514 6.50 -49.08 3.16
C ALA A 514 7.12 -47.72 3.57
N GLY A 515 6.32 -46.65 3.67
CA GLY A 515 6.74 -45.34 4.14
C GLY A 515 7.39 -45.35 5.52
N TRP A 516 7.09 -46.32 6.39
CA TRP A 516 7.77 -46.51 7.67
C TRP A 516 9.26 -46.83 7.48
N PHE A 517 9.60 -47.72 6.54
CA PHE A 517 11.00 -48.08 6.21
C PHE A 517 11.75 -46.86 5.67
N VAL A 518 11.10 -46.08 4.78
CA VAL A 518 11.67 -44.83 4.26
C VAL A 518 12.01 -43.90 5.40
N GLY A 519 11.10 -43.71 6.36
CA GLY A 519 11.34 -42.91 7.55
C GLY A 519 12.51 -43.38 8.42
N GLN A 520 12.68 -44.69 8.58
CA GLN A 520 13.81 -45.26 9.35
C GLN A 520 15.15 -45.08 8.63
N VAL A 521 15.19 -45.27 7.30
CA VAL A 521 16.41 -45.04 6.50
C VAL A 521 16.82 -43.57 6.55
N LEU A 522 15.85 -42.65 6.38
CA LEU A 522 16.13 -41.23 6.50
C LEU A 522 16.64 -40.84 7.91
N LYS A 523 16.11 -41.48 8.93
CA LYS A 523 16.58 -41.24 10.33
C LYS A 523 18.00 -41.79 10.52
N ALA A 524 18.30 -43.01 10.03
CA ALA A 524 19.62 -43.63 10.14
C ALA A 524 20.70 -42.86 9.38
N THR A 525 20.33 -42.26 8.23
CA THR A 525 21.22 -41.43 7.41
C THR A 525 21.22 -39.95 7.84
N SER A 526 20.64 -39.63 8.99
CA SER A 526 20.51 -38.24 9.47
C SER A 526 19.86 -37.28 8.45
N GLY A 527 18.93 -37.78 7.64
CA GLY A 527 18.25 -37.01 6.60
C GLY A 527 19.07 -36.76 5.32
N LYS A 528 20.26 -37.35 5.22
CA LYS A 528 21.16 -37.13 4.07
C LYS A 528 20.85 -38.04 2.87
N ALA A 529 20.14 -39.16 3.04
CA ALA A 529 19.73 -40.00 1.91
C ALA A 529 18.65 -39.33 1.07
N ASN A 530 18.71 -39.49 -0.26
CA ASN A 530 17.67 -38.98 -1.17
C ASN A 530 16.34 -39.72 -0.94
N PRO A 531 15.27 -39.06 -0.51
CA PRO A 531 13.99 -39.70 -0.17
C PRO A 531 13.37 -40.50 -1.34
N ALA A 532 13.51 -40.01 -2.57
CA ALA A 532 12.99 -40.71 -3.77
C ALA A 532 13.77 -41.99 -4.02
N ALA A 533 15.10 -41.91 -4.00
CA ALA A 533 15.95 -43.09 -4.15
C ALA A 533 15.72 -44.12 -3.02
N VAL A 534 15.54 -43.68 -1.80
CA VAL A 534 15.18 -44.57 -0.66
C VAL A 534 13.84 -45.23 -0.90
N ASN A 535 12.83 -44.48 -1.36
CA ASN A 535 11.49 -45.02 -1.63
C ASN A 535 11.52 -46.10 -2.72
N ASP A 536 12.22 -45.81 -3.82
CA ASP A 536 12.35 -46.74 -4.92
C ASP A 536 13.10 -48.04 -4.51
N LEU A 537 14.18 -47.89 -3.72
CA LEU A 537 14.93 -49.06 -3.21
C LEU A 537 14.12 -49.87 -2.21
N VAL A 538 13.40 -49.21 -1.30
CA VAL A 538 12.51 -49.87 -0.33
C VAL A 538 11.41 -50.63 -1.07
N ALA A 539 10.74 -50.03 -2.05
CA ALA A 539 9.71 -50.67 -2.84
C ALA A 539 10.27 -51.91 -3.59
N LYS A 540 11.42 -51.73 -4.26
CA LYS A 540 12.11 -52.83 -4.97
C LYS A 540 12.51 -53.98 -4.05
N LYS A 541 13.07 -53.67 -2.87
CA LYS A 541 13.53 -54.70 -1.91
C LYS A 541 12.38 -55.42 -1.19
N LEU A 542 11.26 -54.76 -0.99
CA LEU A 542 10.05 -55.33 -0.40
C LEU A 542 9.20 -56.10 -1.45
N GLY A 543 9.47 -55.91 -2.74
CA GLY A 543 8.71 -56.54 -3.82
C GLY A 543 7.34 -55.89 -4.03
N LEU A 544 7.22 -54.57 -3.86
CA LEU A 544 6.00 -53.78 -3.95
C LEU A 544 5.88 -53.08 -5.30
#